data_6d38895ab4a2ce94f195132b183b0823
#
_entry.id   6d38895ab4a2ce94f195132b183b0823
#
_cell.length_a   1.000
_cell.length_b   1.000
_cell.length_c   1.000
_cell.angle_alpha   90.00
_cell.angle_beta   90.00
_cell.angle_gamma   90.00
#
_symmetry.space_group_name_H-M   'P 1'
#
loop_
_entity.id
_entity.type
_entity.pdbx_description
1 polymer ?
#
loop_
_entity_poly.entity_id
_entity_poly.type
_entity_poly.pdbx_seq_one_letter_code
_entity_poly.pdbx_strand_id
1 'polypeptide(L)'
;MLQQTTVAAVIPYFERFTARWPTVADLAAAPDEQVMAAWAGLGYYARARNLLACARAVAVDGGAFPDSEDGLRALPGLGAYTAAAVAAIAFGRRAVVVDANVERVVTRVFALAEPLPAARVAIRALADRITPAERAGDFAQAMMDLGASICTPRRPRCLLCPVADLC
;
A
#
# COMPACT_ATOMS: atom_id res chain seq x y z
N MET A 1 -5.86 -5.66 -4.22
CA MET A 1 -7.30 -5.34 -4.40
C MET A 1 -7.66 -3.91 -4.01
N LEU A 2 -7.09 -3.33 -2.97
CA LEU A 2 -7.46 -2.00 -2.43
C LEU A 2 -7.02 -0.80 -3.27
N GLN A 3 -6.18 -0.97 -4.29
CA GLN A 3 -5.82 0.12 -5.19
C GLN A 3 -7.08 0.70 -5.88
N GLN A 4 -7.43 1.94 -5.57
CA GLN A 4 -8.60 2.65 -6.12
C GLN A 4 -9.96 1.96 -5.86
N THR A 5 -10.07 1.17 -4.80
CA THR A 5 -11.32 0.49 -4.41
C THR A 5 -11.47 0.58 -2.90
N THR A 6 -12.71 0.81 -2.42
CA THR A 6 -12.98 0.93 -0.98
C THR A 6 -12.85 -0.41 -0.26
N VAL A 7 -12.53 -0.38 1.03
CA VAL A 7 -12.43 -1.57 1.88
C VAL A 7 -13.73 -2.37 1.84
N ALA A 8 -14.87 -1.71 2.03
CA ALA A 8 -16.18 -2.36 2.02
C ALA A 8 -16.47 -3.13 0.73
N ALA A 9 -16.05 -2.60 -0.43
CA ALA A 9 -16.22 -3.28 -1.71
C ALA A 9 -15.24 -4.47 -1.87
N VAL A 10 -14.07 -4.41 -1.25
CA VAL A 10 -13.03 -5.44 -1.39
C VAL A 10 -13.23 -6.64 -0.47
N ILE A 11 -13.77 -6.46 0.74
CA ILE A 11 -13.94 -7.52 1.74
C ILE A 11 -14.52 -8.82 1.13
N PRO A 12 -15.71 -8.81 0.48
CA PRO A 12 -16.30 -10.06 -0.03
C PRO A 12 -15.49 -10.69 -1.18
N TYR A 13 -14.68 -9.92 -1.89
CA TYR A 13 -13.77 -10.46 -2.90
C TYR A 13 -12.52 -11.07 -2.27
N PHE A 14 -11.97 -10.41 -1.27
CA PHE A 14 -10.82 -10.92 -0.53
C PHE A 14 -11.14 -12.27 0.12
N GLU A 15 -12.28 -12.39 0.79
CA GLU A 15 -12.73 -13.63 1.41
C GLU A 15 -12.90 -14.76 0.39
N ARG A 16 -13.55 -14.47 -0.76
CA ARG A 16 -13.70 -15.47 -1.83
C ARG A 16 -12.37 -15.88 -2.46
N PHE A 17 -11.45 -14.92 -2.66
CA PHE A 17 -10.13 -15.20 -3.23
C PHE A 17 -9.29 -16.08 -2.30
N THR A 18 -9.22 -15.74 -1.01
CA THR A 18 -8.45 -16.49 -0.02
C THR A 18 -9.04 -17.86 0.29
N ALA A 19 -10.37 -18.00 0.22
CA ALA A 19 -11.04 -19.31 0.33
C ALA A 19 -10.78 -20.20 -0.90
N ARG A 20 -10.76 -19.60 -2.12
CA ARG A 20 -10.59 -20.35 -3.36
C ARG A 20 -9.14 -20.69 -3.67
N TRP A 21 -8.23 -19.76 -3.36
CA TRP A 21 -6.79 -19.88 -3.58
C TRP A 21 -6.05 -19.54 -2.28
N PRO A 22 -5.97 -20.47 -1.33
CA PRO A 22 -5.41 -20.21 0.00
C PRO A 22 -3.92 -19.88 -0.01
N THR A 23 -3.18 -20.36 -1.02
CA THR A 23 -1.74 -20.11 -1.16
C THR A 23 -1.42 -19.37 -2.45
N VAL A 24 -0.22 -18.78 -2.51
CA VAL A 24 0.28 -18.15 -3.74
C VAL A 24 0.43 -19.17 -4.87
N ALA A 25 0.78 -20.40 -4.55
CA ALA A 25 0.91 -21.50 -5.53
C ALA A 25 -0.45 -21.87 -6.13
N ASP A 26 -1.50 -21.95 -5.31
CA ASP A 26 -2.87 -22.20 -5.79
C ASP A 26 -3.32 -21.12 -6.76
N LEU A 27 -3.07 -19.85 -6.41
CA LEU A 27 -3.41 -18.74 -7.29
C LEU A 27 -2.58 -18.75 -8.58
N ALA A 28 -1.29 -19.06 -8.49
CA ALA A 28 -0.40 -19.13 -9.65
C ALA A 28 -0.83 -20.21 -10.66
N ALA A 29 -1.32 -21.36 -10.16
CA ALA A 29 -1.81 -22.47 -10.97
C ALA A 29 -3.23 -22.21 -11.54
N ALA A 30 -3.93 -21.19 -11.08
CA ALA A 30 -5.29 -20.91 -11.52
C ALA A 30 -5.34 -20.48 -13.01
N PRO A 31 -6.34 -20.96 -13.79
CA PRO A 31 -6.59 -20.46 -15.12
C PRO A 31 -6.98 -18.97 -15.09
N ASP A 32 -6.45 -18.20 -16.06
CA ASP A 32 -6.69 -16.76 -16.17
C ASP A 32 -8.19 -16.42 -16.15
N GLU A 33 -9.00 -17.17 -16.88
CA GLU A 33 -10.44 -16.99 -16.96
C GLU A 33 -11.14 -17.09 -15.59
N GLN A 34 -10.70 -18.03 -14.76
CA GLN A 34 -11.26 -18.20 -13.41
C GLN A 34 -10.93 -17.03 -12.50
N VAL A 35 -9.69 -16.50 -12.57
CA VAL A 35 -9.26 -15.35 -11.80
C VAL A 35 -10.00 -14.09 -12.28
N MET A 36 -10.12 -13.89 -13.60
CA MET A 36 -10.87 -12.77 -14.17
C MET A 36 -12.35 -12.82 -13.81
N ALA A 37 -12.98 -14.00 -13.85
CA ALA A 37 -14.38 -14.18 -13.46
C ALA A 37 -14.59 -13.89 -11.97
N ALA A 38 -13.67 -14.34 -11.09
CA ALA A 38 -13.73 -14.06 -9.66
C ALA A 38 -13.51 -12.57 -9.33
N TRP A 39 -12.81 -11.83 -10.22
CA TRP A 39 -12.57 -10.39 -10.07
C TRP A 39 -13.73 -9.53 -10.61
N ALA A 40 -14.66 -10.12 -11.35
CA ALA A 40 -15.74 -9.38 -12.01
C ALA A 40 -16.52 -8.51 -10.98
N GLY A 41 -16.71 -7.23 -11.32
CA GLY A 41 -17.34 -6.23 -10.44
C GLY A 41 -16.38 -5.29 -9.74
N LEU A 42 -15.09 -5.63 -9.56
CA LEU A 42 -14.10 -4.71 -8.97
C LEU A 42 -13.54 -3.69 -9.97
N GLY A 43 -13.71 -3.93 -11.28
CA GLY A 43 -13.16 -3.08 -12.33
C GLY A 43 -11.63 -3.11 -12.42
N TYR A 44 -11.06 -2.29 -13.30
CA TYR A 44 -9.61 -2.17 -13.50
C TYR A 44 -8.90 -3.52 -13.60
N TYR A 45 -9.28 -4.36 -14.54
CA TYR A 45 -8.82 -5.75 -14.69
C TYR A 45 -7.29 -5.92 -14.85
N ALA A 46 -6.57 -4.83 -15.18
CA ALA A 46 -5.11 -4.85 -15.15
C ALA A 46 -4.56 -5.24 -13.77
N ARG A 47 -5.28 -4.89 -12.68
CA ARG A 47 -4.89 -5.29 -11.31
C ARG A 47 -5.00 -6.79 -11.11
N ALA A 48 -6.04 -7.43 -11.64
CA ALA A 48 -6.20 -8.88 -11.58
C ALA A 48 -5.11 -9.60 -12.37
N ARG A 49 -4.81 -9.11 -13.58
CA ARG A 49 -3.70 -9.66 -14.39
C ARG A 49 -2.36 -9.53 -13.68
N ASN A 50 -2.09 -8.37 -13.09
CA ASN A 50 -0.86 -8.14 -12.34
C ASN A 50 -0.79 -9.00 -11.08
N LEU A 51 -1.90 -9.19 -10.36
CA LEU A 51 -1.96 -10.10 -9.21
C LEU A 51 -1.60 -11.54 -9.61
N LEU A 52 -2.18 -12.03 -10.69
CA LEU A 52 -1.89 -13.38 -11.19
C LEU A 52 -0.45 -13.50 -11.70
N ALA A 53 0.05 -12.50 -12.44
CA ALA A 53 1.44 -12.46 -12.88
C ALA A 53 2.42 -12.43 -11.71
N CYS A 54 2.10 -11.66 -10.66
CA CYS A 54 2.88 -11.61 -9.42
C CYS A 54 2.90 -12.99 -8.73
N ALA A 55 1.74 -13.63 -8.58
CA ALA A 55 1.66 -14.96 -7.98
C ALA A 55 2.49 -15.99 -8.75
N ARG A 56 2.44 -15.96 -10.09
CA ARG A 56 3.26 -16.84 -10.94
C ARG A 56 4.75 -16.56 -10.80
N ALA A 57 5.17 -15.30 -10.76
CA ALA A 57 6.57 -14.94 -10.56
C ALA A 57 7.09 -15.47 -9.21
N VAL A 58 6.33 -15.26 -8.13
CA VAL A 58 6.68 -15.77 -6.79
C VAL A 58 6.71 -17.29 -6.76
N ALA A 59 5.76 -17.98 -7.41
CA ALA A 59 5.70 -19.44 -7.45
C ALA A 59 6.92 -20.04 -8.18
N VAL A 60 7.39 -19.40 -9.26
CA VAL A 60 8.60 -19.81 -10.00
C VAL A 60 9.85 -19.63 -9.14
N ASP A 61 9.89 -18.60 -8.30
CA ASP A 61 11.04 -18.29 -7.42
C ASP A 61 10.90 -18.96 -6.03
N GLY A 62 10.36 -20.16 -5.98
CA GLY A 62 10.29 -20.98 -4.77
C GLY A 62 9.08 -20.72 -3.86
N GLY A 63 8.13 -19.88 -4.27
CA GLY A 63 6.87 -19.68 -3.56
C GLY A 63 6.92 -18.73 -2.35
N ALA A 64 8.09 -18.14 -2.06
CA ALA A 64 8.26 -17.15 -1.00
C ALA A 64 8.37 -15.73 -1.58
N PHE A 65 7.68 -14.79 -0.97
CA PHE A 65 7.86 -13.38 -1.34
C PHE A 65 9.20 -12.86 -0.82
N PRO A 66 9.92 -12.05 -1.62
CA PRO A 66 11.06 -11.30 -1.11
C PRO A 66 10.61 -10.34 0.00
N ASP A 67 11.46 -10.14 1.00
CA ASP A 67 11.16 -9.29 2.17
C ASP A 67 11.73 -7.87 2.06
N SER A 68 12.51 -7.59 1.01
CA SER A 68 13.07 -6.27 0.73
C SER A 68 12.19 -5.44 -0.21
N GLU A 69 12.23 -4.10 -0.05
CA GLU A 69 11.50 -3.19 -0.95
C GLU A 69 11.90 -3.40 -2.42
N ASP A 70 13.20 -3.56 -2.71
CA ASP A 70 13.69 -3.74 -4.07
C ASP A 70 13.24 -5.08 -4.67
N GLY A 71 13.31 -6.17 -3.90
CA GLY A 71 12.82 -7.47 -4.35
C GLY A 71 11.31 -7.47 -4.62
N LEU A 72 10.53 -6.86 -3.72
CA LEU A 72 9.09 -6.69 -3.91
C LEU A 72 8.77 -5.82 -5.13
N ARG A 73 9.54 -4.75 -5.36
CA ARG A 73 9.34 -3.84 -6.48
C ARG A 73 9.63 -4.49 -7.85
N ALA A 74 10.45 -5.51 -7.88
CA ALA A 74 10.70 -6.29 -9.10
C ALA A 74 9.52 -7.18 -9.52
N LEU A 75 8.56 -7.43 -8.62
CA LEU A 75 7.39 -8.24 -8.90
C LEU A 75 6.33 -7.47 -9.73
N PRO A 76 5.63 -8.16 -10.64
CA PRO A 76 4.58 -7.55 -11.46
C PRO A 76 3.50 -6.85 -10.63
N GLY A 77 3.19 -5.59 -10.97
CA GLY A 77 2.12 -4.83 -10.34
C GLY A 77 2.42 -4.23 -8.96
N LEU A 78 3.61 -4.45 -8.41
CA LEU A 78 4.08 -3.82 -7.18
C LEU A 78 4.87 -2.55 -7.51
N GLY A 79 4.21 -1.40 -7.44
CA GLY A 79 4.89 -0.10 -7.52
C GLY A 79 5.60 0.27 -6.22
N ALA A 80 6.34 1.37 -6.23
CA ALA A 80 7.14 1.84 -5.10
C ALA A 80 6.35 1.90 -3.77
N TYR A 81 5.12 2.44 -3.80
CA TYR A 81 4.25 2.48 -2.62
C TYR A 81 3.90 1.07 -2.10
N THR A 82 3.44 0.18 -2.99
CA THR A 82 2.99 -1.16 -2.58
C THR A 82 4.17 -1.99 -2.06
N ALA A 83 5.32 -1.92 -2.72
CA ALA A 83 6.53 -2.62 -2.28
C ALA A 83 6.99 -2.15 -0.89
N ALA A 84 7.06 -0.83 -0.68
CA ALA A 84 7.41 -0.26 0.63
C ALA A 84 6.40 -0.65 1.71
N ALA A 85 5.10 -0.60 1.41
CA ALA A 85 4.04 -0.96 2.36
C ALA A 85 4.11 -2.45 2.74
N VAL A 86 4.32 -3.35 1.77
CA VAL A 86 4.47 -4.79 2.04
C VAL A 86 5.74 -5.06 2.85
N ALA A 87 6.88 -4.45 2.49
CA ALA A 87 8.13 -4.59 3.23
C ALA A 87 7.97 -4.15 4.70
N ALA A 88 7.32 -3.00 4.93
CA ALA A 88 7.14 -2.47 6.27
C ALA A 88 6.11 -3.25 7.09
N ILE A 89 4.95 -3.54 6.52
CA ILE A 89 3.79 -4.06 7.27
C ILE A 89 3.85 -5.59 7.39
N ALA A 90 4.20 -6.30 6.31
CA ALA A 90 4.21 -7.77 6.30
C ALA A 90 5.55 -8.35 6.78
N PHE A 91 6.66 -7.66 6.51
CA PHE A 91 8.00 -8.18 6.81
C PHE A 91 8.74 -7.40 7.92
N GLY A 92 8.13 -6.35 8.47
CA GLY A 92 8.74 -5.55 9.53
C GLY A 92 10.03 -4.81 9.12
N ARG A 93 10.28 -4.67 7.81
CA ARG A 93 11.44 -3.96 7.31
C ARG A 93 11.23 -2.45 7.39
N ARG A 94 12.31 -1.70 7.67
CA ARG A 94 12.23 -0.25 7.57
C ARG A 94 12.08 0.15 6.11
N ALA A 95 10.90 0.67 5.74
CA ALA A 95 10.62 1.21 4.43
C ALA A 95 9.76 2.47 4.54
N VAL A 96 9.96 3.40 3.60
CA VAL A 96 9.28 4.71 3.60
C VAL A 96 7.99 4.60 2.78
N VAL A 97 6.87 4.48 3.48
CA VAL A 97 5.56 4.32 2.87
C VAL A 97 4.90 5.69 2.69
N VAL A 98 4.71 6.09 1.44
CA VAL A 98 4.10 7.39 1.11
C VAL A 98 2.96 7.18 0.12
N ASP A 99 1.73 7.31 0.61
CA ASP A 99 0.50 7.42 -0.20
C ASP A 99 -0.02 8.86 -0.19
N ALA A 100 -1.14 9.12 -0.82
CA ALA A 100 -1.76 10.44 -0.85
C ALA A 100 -2.16 10.96 0.56
N ASN A 101 -2.42 10.08 1.53
CA ASN A 101 -2.69 10.48 2.90
C ASN A 101 -1.41 10.94 3.59
N VAL A 102 -0.35 10.15 3.47
CA VAL A 102 0.97 10.47 4.02
C VAL A 102 1.55 11.71 3.34
N GLU A 103 1.46 11.86 2.00
CA GLU A 103 1.84 13.09 1.28
C GLU A 103 1.20 14.32 1.94
N ARG A 104 -0.11 14.26 2.19
CA ARG A 104 -0.86 15.37 2.79
C ARG A 104 -0.45 15.66 4.24
N VAL A 105 -0.28 14.62 5.06
CA VAL A 105 0.14 14.78 6.46
C VAL A 105 1.52 15.42 6.51
N VAL A 106 2.49 14.87 5.79
CA VAL A 106 3.88 15.38 5.76
C VAL A 106 3.91 16.82 5.24
N THR A 107 3.20 17.11 4.15
CA THR A 107 3.13 18.48 3.59
C THR A 107 2.65 19.48 4.63
N ARG A 108 1.65 19.12 5.45
CA ARG A 108 1.10 20.03 6.47
C ARG A 108 2.00 20.14 7.70
N VAL A 109 2.48 19.02 8.23
CA VAL A 109 3.35 19.00 9.41
C VAL A 109 4.63 19.82 9.17
N PHE A 110 5.20 19.72 7.96
CA PHE A 110 6.43 20.44 7.61
C PHE A 110 6.19 21.75 6.85
N ALA A 111 4.94 22.21 6.76
CA ALA A 111 4.56 23.46 6.09
C ALA A 111 5.17 23.60 4.68
N LEU A 112 5.19 22.53 3.89
CA LEU A 112 5.72 22.56 2.52
C LEU A 112 4.79 23.39 1.63
N ALA A 113 5.31 24.48 1.07
CA ALA A 113 4.56 25.37 0.17
C ALA A 113 4.64 24.91 -1.30
N GLU A 114 5.60 24.07 -1.65
CA GLU A 114 5.78 23.61 -3.02
C GLU A 114 4.62 22.71 -3.46
N PRO A 115 4.01 22.95 -4.65
CA PRO A 115 2.90 22.14 -5.11
C PRO A 115 3.35 20.77 -5.64
N LEU A 116 2.41 19.81 -5.64
CA LEU A 116 2.59 18.53 -6.32
C LEU A 116 2.57 18.75 -7.86
N PRO A 117 3.36 17.98 -8.62
CA PRO A 117 4.18 16.83 -8.21
C PRO A 117 5.61 17.19 -7.76
N ALA A 118 6.05 18.45 -7.86
CA ALA A 118 7.44 18.87 -7.59
C ALA A 118 7.84 18.56 -6.12
N ALA A 119 6.94 18.77 -5.17
CA ALA A 119 7.18 18.50 -3.76
C ALA A 119 7.43 17.03 -3.40
N ARG A 120 7.17 16.05 -4.27
CA ARG A 120 7.25 14.61 -3.93
C ARG A 120 8.61 14.16 -3.43
N VAL A 121 9.69 14.71 -3.99
CA VAL A 121 11.05 14.39 -3.55
C VAL A 121 11.28 14.87 -2.13
N ALA A 122 10.90 16.10 -1.82
CA ALA A 122 11.01 16.67 -0.48
C ALA A 122 10.10 15.93 0.52
N ILE A 123 8.87 15.61 0.13
CA ILE A 123 7.93 14.82 0.96
C ILE A 123 8.52 13.46 1.32
N ARG A 124 9.09 12.73 0.34
CA ARG A 124 9.71 11.43 0.62
C ARG A 124 10.91 11.55 1.54
N ALA A 125 11.75 12.54 1.37
CA ALA A 125 12.90 12.80 2.23
C ALA A 125 12.48 13.13 3.68
N LEU A 126 11.42 13.92 3.84
CA LEU A 126 10.87 14.25 5.15
C LEU A 126 10.18 13.05 5.81
N ALA A 127 9.43 12.27 5.03
CA ALA A 127 8.84 11.02 5.49
C ALA A 127 9.91 10.02 5.96
N ASP A 128 11.03 9.92 5.23
CA ASP A 128 12.17 9.07 5.63
C ASP A 128 12.76 9.50 6.98
N ARG A 129 12.94 10.80 7.19
CA ARG A 129 13.47 11.35 8.46
C ARG A 129 12.63 11.01 9.68
N ILE A 130 11.32 10.89 9.52
CA ILE A 130 10.39 10.57 10.63
C ILE A 130 10.02 9.10 10.69
N THR A 131 10.36 8.29 9.68
CA THR A 131 10.11 6.85 9.69
C THR A 131 11.07 6.17 10.68
N PRO A 132 10.56 5.52 11.76
CA PRO A 132 11.41 4.91 12.76
C PRO A 132 12.14 3.67 12.22
N ALA A 133 13.24 3.30 12.88
CA ALA A 133 13.98 2.07 12.57
C ALA A 133 13.16 0.82 12.94
N GLU A 134 12.45 0.90 14.07
CA GLU A 134 11.61 -0.19 14.58
C GLU A 134 10.13 0.14 14.38
N ARG A 135 9.31 -0.88 14.17
CA ARG A 135 7.85 -0.74 13.99
C ARG A 135 7.47 0.20 12.83
N ALA A 136 8.29 0.23 11.76
CA ALA A 136 8.02 1.07 10.59
C ALA A 136 6.65 0.77 9.94
N GLY A 137 6.19 -0.48 10.01
CA GLY A 137 4.87 -0.89 9.54
C GLY A 137 3.72 -0.27 10.35
N ASP A 138 3.83 -0.23 11.68
CA ASP A 138 2.84 0.43 12.54
C ASP A 138 2.82 1.94 12.31
N PHE A 139 4.01 2.54 12.17
CA PHE A 139 4.12 3.95 11.83
C PHE A 139 3.46 4.29 10.48
N ALA A 140 3.71 3.46 9.46
CA ALA A 140 3.11 3.64 8.14
C ALA A 140 1.57 3.58 8.21
N GLN A 141 1.03 2.61 8.92
CA GLN A 141 -0.42 2.48 9.13
C GLN A 141 -0.97 3.68 9.89
N ALA A 142 -0.33 4.09 11.00
CA ALA A 142 -0.76 5.24 11.79
C ALA A 142 -0.78 6.54 10.96
N MET A 143 0.21 6.75 10.10
CA MET A 143 0.28 7.92 9.20
C MET A 143 -0.84 7.89 8.14
N MET A 144 -1.14 6.73 7.57
CA MET A 144 -2.25 6.57 6.63
C MET A 144 -3.59 6.81 7.32
N ASP A 145 -3.80 6.25 8.52
CA ASP A 145 -5.03 6.42 9.31
C ASP A 145 -5.22 7.87 9.77
N LEU A 146 -4.14 8.53 10.19
CA LEU A 146 -4.16 9.95 10.52
C LEU A 146 -4.64 10.79 9.33
N GLY A 147 -4.12 10.49 8.14
CA GLY A 147 -4.53 11.17 6.92
C GLY A 147 -5.96 10.85 6.49
N ALA A 148 -6.40 9.61 6.66
CA ALA A 148 -7.74 9.19 6.26
C ALA A 148 -8.84 9.69 7.19
N SER A 149 -8.58 9.78 8.50
CA SER A 149 -9.61 10.02 9.51
C SER A 149 -9.56 11.42 10.15
N ILE A 150 -8.39 12.00 10.35
CA ILE A 150 -8.18 13.26 11.09
C ILE A 150 -7.67 14.36 10.17
N CYS A 151 -6.51 14.16 9.52
CA CYS A 151 -5.89 15.13 8.63
C CYS A 151 -6.50 15.05 7.22
N THR A 152 -7.81 15.09 7.13
CA THR A 152 -8.59 14.95 5.89
C THR A 152 -8.32 16.08 4.90
N PRO A 153 -8.58 15.90 3.57
CA PRO A 153 -8.38 16.95 2.56
C PRO A 153 -9.21 18.20 2.84
N ARG A 154 -10.46 18.01 3.25
CA ARG A 154 -11.39 19.09 3.61
C ARG A 154 -11.76 18.98 5.07
N ARG A 155 -11.78 20.14 5.77
CA ARG A 155 -12.17 20.24 7.20
C ARG A 155 -11.40 19.27 8.11
N PRO A 156 -10.07 19.34 8.18
CA PRO A 156 -9.30 18.49 9.07
C PRO A 156 -9.71 18.71 10.53
N ARG A 157 -9.67 17.63 11.31
CA ARG A 157 -10.06 17.63 12.73
C ARG A 157 -8.87 17.96 13.62
N CYS A 158 -8.26 19.13 13.46
CA CYS A 158 -7.02 19.52 14.14
C CYS A 158 -7.11 19.46 15.66
N LEU A 159 -8.28 19.75 16.25
CA LEU A 159 -8.49 19.65 17.70
C LEU A 159 -8.40 18.22 18.26
N LEU A 160 -8.53 17.21 17.39
CA LEU A 160 -8.40 15.78 17.75
C LEU A 160 -7.06 15.19 17.27
N CYS A 161 -6.20 16.00 16.66
CA CYS A 161 -4.98 15.52 16.07
C CYS A 161 -3.93 15.23 17.15
N PRO A 162 -3.40 13.99 17.24
CA PRO A 162 -2.40 13.63 18.26
C PRO A 162 -1.04 14.31 18.04
N VAL A 163 -0.82 14.92 16.88
CA VAL A 163 0.42 15.63 16.52
C VAL A 163 0.17 17.12 16.26
N ALA A 164 -0.91 17.69 16.82
CA ALA A 164 -1.28 19.09 16.61
C ALA A 164 -0.16 20.06 17.01
N ASP A 165 0.54 19.76 18.11
CA ASP A 165 1.61 20.60 18.65
C ASP A 165 2.88 20.59 17.79
N LEU A 166 2.99 19.67 16.86
CA LEU A 166 4.11 19.54 15.93
C LEU A 166 3.79 20.12 14.54
N CYS A 167 2.55 20.57 14.34
CA CYS A 167 2.06 20.98 13.02
C CYS A 167 2.23 22.48 12.78
#